data_d9f65f8292a7d0b763c523f923df1774
#
_entry.id   d9f65f8292a7d0b763c523f923df1774
#
_cell.length_a   1.000
_cell.length_b   1.000
_cell.length_c   1.000
_cell.angle_alpha   90.00
_cell.angle_beta   90.00
_cell.angle_gamma   90.00
#
_symmetry.space_group_name_H-M   'P 1'
#
loop_
_entity.id
_entity.type
_entity.pdbx_description
1 polymer ?
#
loop_
_entity_poly.entity_id
_entity_poly.type
_entity_poly.pdbx_seq_one_letter_code
_entity_poly.pdbx_strand_id
1 'polypeptide(L)'
;MDLKTTANPIDSAGPVKQVLANLFYGWGYNFYRRENQLRADDLLIRSKLSELLGQSRARAQALEAAFRREHLPAPTRAQPFPDAAAVGAAQALQRAAQQIEALETTIRNAAVPEMDRIHQRHRNERATLERLV
;
A
#
# COMPACT_ATOMS: atom_id res chain seq x y z
N MET A 1 16.31 -5.42 10.13
CA MET A 1 15.52 -4.47 10.95
C MET A 1 14.93 -5.24 12.12
N ASP A 2 15.34 -4.88 13.30
CA ASP A 2 14.78 -5.52 14.49
C ASP A 2 13.37 -4.98 14.74
N LEU A 3 12.36 -5.80 14.54
CA LEU A 3 10.96 -5.45 14.74
C LEU A 3 10.63 -5.04 16.19
N LYS A 4 11.55 -5.32 17.11
CA LYS A 4 11.43 -4.89 18.50
C LYS A 4 11.69 -3.39 18.67
N THR A 5 12.39 -2.78 17.76
CA THR A 5 12.72 -1.35 17.82
C THR A 5 11.67 -0.44 17.20
N THR A 6 10.70 -0.98 16.49
CA THR A 6 9.55 -0.18 16.01
C THR A 6 8.51 0.00 17.10
N ALA A 7 9.01 0.36 18.22
CA ALA A 7 8.38 0.91 19.39
C ALA A 7 6.89 0.59 19.57
N ASN A 8 6.65 -0.60 19.92
CA ASN A 8 5.49 -0.89 20.72
C ASN A 8 5.70 -0.22 22.09
N PRO A 9 4.83 0.70 22.55
CA PRO A 9 5.02 1.40 23.82
C PRO A 9 5.23 0.47 25.02
N ILE A 10 4.72 -0.76 24.97
CA ILE A 10 4.94 -1.75 26.00
C ILE A 10 6.37 -2.30 25.96
N ASP A 11 6.91 -2.52 24.77
CA ASP A 11 8.28 -2.99 24.62
C ASP A 11 9.30 -1.92 25.04
N SER A 12 8.98 -0.65 24.79
CA SER A 12 9.82 0.48 25.20
C SER A 12 9.72 0.81 26.69
N ALA A 13 8.70 0.34 27.37
CA ALA A 13 8.49 0.60 28.81
C ALA A 13 9.27 -0.33 29.73
N GLY A 14 10.08 -1.24 29.16
CA GLY A 14 11.00 -2.09 29.90
C GLY A 14 10.51 -3.51 30.17
N PRO A 15 11.45 -4.41 30.53
CA PRO A 15 11.19 -5.84 30.64
C PRO A 15 10.17 -6.21 31.73
N VAL A 16 10.09 -5.45 32.82
CA VAL A 16 9.15 -5.71 33.91
C VAL A 16 7.70 -5.56 33.45
N LYS A 17 7.42 -4.50 32.69
CA LYS A 17 6.08 -4.24 32.18
C LYS A 17 5.68 -5.28 31.13
N GLN A 18 6.61 -5.75 30.34
CA GLN A 18 6.39 -6.82 29.38
C GLN A 18 6.06 -8.15 30.06
N VAL A 19 6.78 -8.49 31.13
CA VAL A 19 6.50 -9.68 31.94
C VAL A 19 5.11 -9.60 32.54
N LEU A 20 4.74 -8.45 33.11
CA LEU A 20 3.41 -8.23 33.65
C LEU A 20 2.32 -8.35 32.58
N ALA A 21 2.55 -7.78 31.38
CA ALA A 21 1.63 -7.93 30.28
C ALA A 21 1.43 -9.39 29.88
N ASN A 22 2.51 -10.17 29.84
CA ASN A 22 2.45 -11.60 29.53
C ASN A 22 1.71 -12.40 30.61
N LEU A 23 1.92 -12.05 31.87
CA LEU A 23 1.28 -12.74 32.98
C LEU A 23 -0.21 -12.41 33.11
N PHE A 24 -0.59 -11.13 32.95
CA PHE A 24 -1.97 -10.69 33.18
C PHE A 24 -2.85 -10.77 31.93
N TYR A 25 -2.27 -10.51 30.74
CA TYR A 25 -3.02 -10.48 29.49
C TYR A 25 -2.75 -11.69 28.62
N GLY A 26 -1.71 -12.47 28.94
CA GLY A 26 -1.37 -13.68 28.24
C GLY A 26 -0.93 -13.48 26.79
N TRP A 27 -0.65 -14.58 26.12
CA TRP A 27 -0.21 -14.60 24.72
C TRP A 27 -1.24 -13.99 23.77
N GLY A 28 -2.51 -14.15 24.06
CA GLY A 28 -3.60 -13.63 23.23
C GLY A 28 -3.57 -12.13 23.08
N TYR A 29 -3.24 -11.40 24.13
CA TYR A 29 -3.11 -9.94 24.08
C TYR A 29 -1.91 -9.50 23.22
N ASN A 30 -0.75 -10.09 23.44
CA ASN A 30 0.44 -9.78 22.62
C ASN A 30 0.24 -10.17 21.16
N PHE A 31 -0.42 -11.29 20.93
CA PHE A 31 -0.76 -11.74 19.58
C PHE A 31 -1.69 -10.75 18.88
N TYR A 32 -2.74 -10.30 19.54
CA TYR A 32 -3.66 -9.30 19.02
C TYR A 32 -2.96 -7.99 18.65
N ARG A 33 -2.06 -7.53 19.50
CA ARG A 33 -1.28 -6.32 19.23
C ARG A 33 -0.38 -6.46 18.04
N ARG A 34 0.28 -7.59 17.88
CA ARG A 34 1.14 -7.88 16.73
C ARG A 34 0.33 -7.89 15.44
N GLU A 35 -0.82 -8.53 15.41
CA GLU A 35 -1.71 -8.54 14.25
C GLU A 35 -2.19 -7.13 13.89
N ASN A 36 -2.54 -6.33 14.89
CA ASN A 36 -2.95 -4.96 14.66
C ASN A 36 -1.82 -4.08 14.12
N GLN A 37 -0.60 -4.29 14.59
CA GLN A 37 0.58 -3.60 14.08
C GLN A 37 0.87 -3.99 12.64
N LEU A 38 0.82 -5.27 12.30
CA LEU A 38 1.00 -5.76 10.93
C LEU A 38 -0.04 -5.15 9.98
N ARG A 39 -1.26 -4.99 10.44
CA ARG A 39 -2.31 -4.33 9.68
C ARG A 39 -2.00 -2.86 9.43
N ALA A 40 -1.53 -2.15 10.44
CA ALA A 40 -1.12 -0.75 10.32
C ALA A 40 0.05 -0.60 9.36
N ASP A 41 1.04 -1.49 9.42
CA ASP A 41 2.18 -1.51 8.51
C ASP A 41 1.74 -1.80 7.08
N ASP A 42 0.81 -2.72 6.87
CA ASP A 42 0.24 -3.01 5.55
C ASP A 42 -0.45 -1.78 4.96
N LEU A 43 -1.25 -1.07 5.74
CA LEU A 43 -1.90 0.16 5.31
C LEU A 43 -0.90 1.26 4.95
N LEU A 44 0.16 1.39 5.72
CA LEU A 44 1.23 2.34 5.47
C LEU A 44 1.98 2.03 4.16
N ILE A 45 2.30 0.76 3.94
CA ILE A 45 2.95 0.30 2.71
C ILE A 45 2.06 0.59 1.49
N ARG A 46 0.79 0.28 1.56
CA ARG A 46 -0.18 0.56 0.48
C ARG A 46 -0.30 2.05 0.20
N SER A 47 -0.36 2.87 1.23
CA SER A 47 -0.38 4.33 1.09
C SER A 47 0.86 4.84 0.39
N LYS A 48 2.04 4.34 0.77
CA LYS A 48 3.31 4.72 0.15
C LYS A 48 3.43 4.25 -1.29
N LEU A 49 2.99 3.03 -1.59
CA LEU A 49 2.95 2.50 -2.96
C LEU A 49 2.00 3.31 -3.84
N SER A 50 0.81 3.66 -3.33
CA SER A 50 -0.14 4.50 -4.06
C SER A 50 0.42 5.88 -4.36
N GLU A 51 1.14 6.48 -3.41
CA GLU A 51 1.82 7.76 -3.62
C GLU A 51 2.87 7.67 -4.72
N LEU A 52 3.73 6.65 -4.68
CA LEU A 52 4.77 6.44 -5.69
C LEU A 52 4.19 6.16 -7.08
N LEU A 53 3.13 5.37 -7.16
CA LEU A 53 2.43 5.09 -8.41
C LEU A 53 1.73 6.34 -8.93
N GLY A 54 1.15 7.17 -8.07
CA GLY A 54 0.58 8.46 -8.45
C GLY A 54 1.61 9.40 -9.05
N GLN A 55 2.81 9.46 -8.48
CA GLN A 55 3.93 10.23 -9.03
C GLN A 55 4.38 9.68 -10.38
N SER A 56 4.48 8.37 -10.52
CA SER A 56 4.84 7.71 -11.78
C SER A 56 3.81 7.97 -12.88
N ARG A 57 2.52 7.93 -12.54
CA ARG A 57 1.43 8.27 -13.44
C ARG A 57 1.53 9.73 -13.91
N ALA A 58 1.76 10.65 -13.00
CA ALA A 58 1.92 12.06 -13.32
C ALA A 58 3.09 12.29 -14.28
N ARG A 59 4.21 11.59 -14.08
CA ARG A 59 5.35 11.64 -15.00
C ARG A 59 5.01 11.08 -16.37
N ALA A 60 4.32 9.96 -16.45
CA ALA A 60 3.88 9.36 -17.71
C ALA A 60 2.95 10.30 -18.47
N GLN A 61 2.02 10.94 -17.79
CA GLN A 61 1.12 11.93 -18.38
C GLN A 61 1.86 13.17 -18.87
N ALA A 62 2.84 13.64 -18.11
CA ALA A 62 3.67 14.77 -18.51
C ALA A 62 4.52 14.44 -19.74
N LEU A 63 5.08 13.24 -19.81
CA LEU A 63 5.82 12.75 -20.99
C LEU A 63 4.92 12.65 -22.20
N GLU A 64 3.72 12.14 -22.05
CA GLU A 64 2.73 12.08 -23.13
C GLU A 64 2.39 13.47 -23.64
N ALA A 65 2.10 14.40 -22.75
CA ALA A 65 1.77 15.78 -23.12
C ALA A 65 2.94 16.47 -23.86
N ALA A 66 4.15 16.28 -23.37
CA ALA A 66 5.36 16.82 -24.01
C ALA A 66 5.59 16.19 -25.40
N PHE A 67 5.43 14.88 -25.49
CA PHE A 67 5.57 14.16 -26.75
C PHE A 67 4.55 14.63 -27.82
N ARG A 68 3.29 14.80 -27.39
CA ARG A 68 2.23 15.29 -28.28
C ARG A 68 2.51 16.71 -28.75
N ARG A 69 3.00 17.58 -27.93
CA ARG A 69 3.39 18.95 -28.33
C ARG A 69 4.52 18.96 -29.31
N GLU A 70 5.49 18.08 -29.16
CA GLU A 70 6.67 18.03 -30.02
C GLU A 70 6.42 17.32 -31.32
N HIS A 71 5.73 16.19 -31.32
CA HIS A 71 5.59 15.28 -32.44
C HIS A 71 4.22 15.28 -33.13
N LEU A 72 3.21 15.85 -32.48
CA LEU A 72 1.83 15.93 -32.96
C LEU A 72 1.33 17.38 -32.95
N PRO A 73 1.97 18.26 -33.73
CA PRO A 73 1.52 19.65 -33.86
C PRO A 73 0.16 19.74 -34.56
N ALA A 74 -0.51 20.89 -34.41
CA ALA A 74 -1.78 21.13 -35.04
C ALA A 74 -1.70 20.88 -36.57
N PRO A 75 -2.74 20.28 -37.19
CA PRO A 75 -2.75 20.02 -38.64
C PRO A 75 -2.59 21.30 -39.45
N THR A 76 -1.77 21.23 -40.51
CA THR A 76 -1.56 22.32 -41.46
C THR A 76 -1.94 21.85 -42.84
N ARG A 77 -2.01 22.77 -43.84
CA ARG A 77 -2.24 22.39 -45.25
C ARG A 77 -1.14 21.51 -45.80
N ALA A 78 0.10 21.73 -45.36
CA ALA A 78 1.24 20.94 -45.80
C ALA A 78 1.25 19.54 -45.18
N GLN A 79 0.67 19.42 -43.98
CA GLN A 79 0.62 18.16 -43.18
C GLN A 79 -0.72 18.03 -42.51
N PRO A 80 -1.78 17.63 -43.27
CA PRO A 80 -3.14 17.56 -42.74
C PRO A 80 -3.37 16.38 -41.80
N PHE A 81 -2.54 15.35 -41.92
CA PHE A 81 -2.63 14.15 -41.09
C PHE A 81 -1.41 14.01 -40.19
N PRO A 82 -1.60 13.61 -38.90
CA PRO A 82 -0.47 13.36 -38.04
C PRO A 82 0.32 12.12 -38.50
N ASP A 83 1.59 12.07 -38.14
CA ASP A 83 2.42 10.90 -38.36
C ASP A 83 1.87 9.70 -37.55
N ALA A 84 1.58 8.60 -38.24
CA ALA A 84 1.00 7.40 -37.62
C ALA A 84 1.90 6.80 -36.53
N ALA A 85 3.22 6.82 -36.72
CA ALA A 85 4.17 6.34 -35.74
C ALA A 85 4.15 7.20 -34.45
N ALA A 86 4.07 8.53 -34.63
CA ALA A 86 3.95 9.45 -33.48
C ALA A 86 2.64 9.27 -32.71
N VAL A 87 1.53 9.09 -33.44
CA VAL A 87 0.23 8.78 -32.81
C VAL A 87 0.31 7.49 -31.99
N GLY A 88 0.90 6.44 -32.56
CA GLY A 88 1.09 5.15 -31.90
C GLY A 88 1.94 5.27 -30.64
N ALA A 89 3.02 6.04 -30.69
CA ALA A 89 3.89 6.29 -29.54
C ALA A 89 3.15 7.07 -28.43
N ALA A 90 2.38 8.11 -28.78
CA ALA A 90 1.58 8.86 -27.84
C ALA A 90 0.51 7.99 -27.16
N GLN A 91 -0.14 7.12 -27.93
CA GLN A 91 -1.11 6.16 -27.39
C GLN A 91 -0.45 5.13 -26.47
N ALA A 92 0.77 4.70 -26.75
CA ALA A 92 1.53 3.81 -25.90
C ALA A 92 1.85 4.46 -24.54
N LEU A 93 2.22 5.73 -24.52
CA LEU A 93 2.43 6.51 -23.30
C LEU A 93 1.13 6.65 -22.51
N GLN A 94 0.02 6.91 -23.18
CA GLN A 94 -1.30 6.99 -22.57
C GLN A 94 -1.69 5.66 -21.93
N ARG A 95 -1.48 4.53 -22.62
CA ARG A 95 -1.75 3.20 -22.07
C ARG A 95 -0.87 2.90 -20.86
N ALA A 96 0.39 3.31 -20.87
CA ALA A 96 1.27 3.15 -19.72
C ALA A 96 0.75 3.90 -18.49
N ALA A 97 0.31 5.14 -18.64
CA ALA A 97 -0.32 5.91 -17.58
C ALA A 97 -1.59 5.24 -17.05
N GLN A 98 -2.43 4.72 -17.93
CA GLN A 98 -3.65 3.99 -17.56
C GLN A 98 -3.35 2.68 -16.82
N GLN A 99 -2.30 1.96 -17.20
CA GLN A 99 -1.87 0.75 -16.51
C GLN A 99 -1.35 1.05 -15.09
N ILE A 100 -0.63 2.14 -14.93
CA ILE A 100 -0.18 2.60 -13.60
C ILE A 100 -1.39 2.96 -12.73
N GLU A 101 -2.36 3.66 -13.28
CA GLU A 101 -3.61 4.00 -12.58
C GLU A 101 -4.41 2.76 -12.18
N ALA A 102 -4.52 1.78 -13.06
CA ALA A 102 -5.18 0.51 -12.77
C ALA A 102 -4.47 -0.26 -11.64
N LEU A 103 -3.14 -0.27 -11.64
CA LEU A 103 -2.34 -0.89 -10.58
C LEU A 103 -2.54 -0.17 -9.25
N GLU A 104 -2.54 1.16 -9.24
CA GLU A 104 -2.82 1.97 -8.06
C GLU A 104 -4.19 1.64 -7.47
N THR A 105 -5.22 1.56 -8.31
CA THR A 105 -6.57 1.20 -7.92
C THR A 105 -6.63 -0.22 -7.34
N THR A 106 -5.94 -1.17 -7.95
CA THR A 106 -5.85 -2.54 -7.47
C THR A 106 -5.24 -2.61 -6.08
N ILE A 107 -4.17 -1.86 -5.83
CA ILE A 107 -3.49 -1.82 -4.53
C ILE A 107 -4.39 -1.19 -3.47
N ARG A 108 -5.08 -0.10 -3.79
CA ARG A 108 -6.02 0.56 -2.86
C ARG A 108 -7.19 -0.33 -2.48
N ASN A 109 -7.70 -1.09 -3.43
CA ASN A 109 -8.88 -1.93 -3.25
C ASN A 109 -8.55 -3.36 -2.80
N ALA A 110 -7.27 -3.72 -2.73
CA ALA A 110 -6.86 -5.02 -2.24
C ALA A 110 -7.35 -5.21 -0.79
N ALA A 111 -7.84 -6.42 -0.50
CA ALA A 111 -8.39 -6.74 0.80
C ALA A 111 -7.37 -6.52 1.91
N VAL A 112 -7.76 -5.72 2.91
CA VAL A 112 -7.02 -5.58 4.17
C VAL A 112 -7.62 -6.56 5.16
N PRO A 113 -6.80 -7.21 6.03
CA PRO A 113 -7.34 -8.07 7.07
C PRO A 113 -8.40 -7.35 7.90
N GLU A 114 -9.60 -7.92 7.97
CA GLU A 114 -10.69 -7.32 8.70
C GLU A 114 -10.43 -7.35 10.20
N MET A 115 -10.86 -6.30 10.92
CA MET A 115 -10.77 -6.24 12.37
C MET A 115 -11.49 -7.41 13.05
N ASP A 116 -12.60 -7.84 12.50
CA ASP A 116 -13.38 -8.95 13.05
C ASP A 116 -12.59 -10.26 13.08
N ARG A 117 -11.79 -10.54 12.05
CA ARG A 117 -10.89 -11.70 12.04
C ARG A 117 -9.83 -11.61 13.11
N ILE A 118 -9.26 -10.43 13.32
CA ILE A 118 -8.26 -10.19 14.36
C ILE A 118 -8.89 -10.37 15.74
N HIS A 119 -10.05 -9.80 15.99
CA HIS A 119 -10.78 -9.94 17.24
C HIS A 119 -11.20 -11.37 17.50
N GLN A 120 -11.68 -12.08 16.49
CA GLN A 120 -12.07 -13.49 16.62
C GLN A 120 -10.87 -14.36 16.95
N ARG A 121 -9.75 -14.14 16.29
CA ARG A 121 -8.51 -14.86 16.54
C ARG A 121 -7.99 -14.59 17.95
N HIS A 122 -8.00 -13.35 18.40
CA HIS A 122 -7.63 -12.97 19.75
C HIS A 122 -8.52 -13.64 20.80
N ARG A 123 -9.82 -13.67 20.58
CA ARG A 123 -10.76 -14.34 21.48
C ARG A 123 -10.52 -15.84 21.58
N ASN A 124 -10.23 -16.48 20.46
CA ASN A 124 -9.92 -17.91 20.43
C ASN A 124 -8.62 -18.23 21.15
N GLU A 125 -7.58 -17.44 20.96
CA GLU A 125 -6.31 -17.56 21.67
C GLU A 125 -6.48 -17.34 23.16
N ARG A 126 -7.23 -16.33 23.56
CA ARG A 126 -7.54 -16.06 24.96
C ARG A 126 -8.32 -17.19 25.61
N ALA A 127 -9.33 -17.71 24.95
CA ALA A 127 -10.10 -18.85 25.44
C ALA A 127 -9.24 -20.10 25.63
N THR A 128 -8.28 -20.32 24.71
CA THR A 128 -7.32 -21.42 24.82
C THR A 128 -6.41 -21.25 26.02
N LEU A 129 -5.89 -20.05 26.24
CA LEU A 129 -5.04 -19.73 27.38
C LEU A 129 -5.77 -19.85 28.72
N GLU A 130 -7.01 -19.40 28.77
CA GLU A 130 -7.86 -19.52 29.97
C GLU A 130 -8.15 -20.98 30.34
N ARG A 131 -8.14 -21.91 29.39
CA ARG A 131 -8.28 -23.34 29.64
C ARG A 131 -7.00 -24.00 30.15
N LEU A 132 -5.85 -23.39 29.90
CA LEU A 132 -4.55 -23.92 30.31
C LEU A 132 -4.14 -23.46 31.72
N VAL A 133 -4.85 -22.52 32.29
CA VAL A 133 -4.66 -21.99 33.64
C VAL A 133 -5.72 -22.56 34.56
#